data_9030e0a1ef5c01d38a53a1429dab51d1
#
_entry.id   9030e0a1ef5c01d38a53a1429dab51d1
#
_cell.length_a   1.000
_cell.length_b   1.000
_cell.length_c   1.000
_cell.angle_alpha   90.00
_cell.angle_beta   90.00
_cell.angle_gamma   90.00
#
_symmetry.space_group_name_H-M   'P 1'
#
loop_
_entity.id
_entity.type
_entity.pdbx_description
1 polymer ?
#
loop_
_entity_poly.entity_id
_entity_poly.type
_entity_poly.pdbx_seq_one_letter_code
_entity_poly.pdbx_strand_id
1 'polypeptide(L)'
;MKTKYDRKPISELWQEHLATPFPKRLRGKDIDGIDFVVLDADIAGCVSSLLDHGKLNLYQTAVLGLSYQQASHVVSVLSNKEAAYYARLERLAELVLIAMVHLNRRSDYS
;
A
#
# COMPACT_ATOMS: atom_id res chain seq x y z
N MET A 1 28.43 2.53 7.40
CA MET A 1 27.57 3.29 6.96
C MET A 1 26.19 2.98 7.24
N LYS A 2 25.34 3.83 7.35
CA LYS A 2 24.10 3.57 7.77
C LYS A 2 23.22 3.18 6.70
N THR A 3 22.38 2.28 6.96
CA THR A 3 21.44 1.83 5.99
C THR A 3 20.06 2.22 6.43
N LYS A 4 19.93 3.45 6.87
CA LYS A 4 18.67 3.89 7.34
C LYS A 4 17.67 3.89 6.22
N TYR A 5 16.51 3.33 6.46
CA TYR A 5 15.45 3.32 5.47
C TYR A 5 14.91 4.73 5.23
N ASP A 6 14.80 5.11 3.96
CA ASP A 6 14.31 6.43 3.59
C ASP A 6 12.82 6.35 3.28
N ARG A 7 11.98 7.03 4.06
CA ARG A 7 10.55 7.04 3.87
C ARG A 7 10.06 8.05 2.85
N LYS A 8 10.96 8.87 2.33
CA LYS A 8 10.57 9.92 1.41
C LYS A 8 9.80 9.42 0.20
N PRO A 9 10.22 8.32 -0.47
CA PRO A 9 9.46 7.82 -1.61
C PRO A 9 8.02 7.43 -1.23
N ILE A 10 7.81 6.85 -0.04
CA ILE A 10 6.48 6.50 0.42
C ILE A 10 5.66 7.77 0.64
N SER A 11 6.24 8.74 1.32
CA SER A 11 5.53 9.98 1.63
C SER A 11 5.12 10.73 0.37
N GLU A 12 6.00 10.80 -0.61
CA GLU A 12 5.71 11.50 -1.86
C GLU A 12 4.59 10.80 -2.63
N LEU A 13 4.68 9.48 -2.74
CA LEU A 13 3.66 8.73 -3.45
C LEU A 13 2.32 8.79 -2.71
N TRP A 14 2.37 8.81 -1.38
CA TRP A 14 1.17 8.94 -0.54
C TRP A 14 0.48 10.29 -0.76
N GLN A 15 1.25 11.38 -0.86
CA GLN A 15 0.67 12.69 -1.14
C GLN A 15 -0.01 12.69 -2.50
N GLU A 16 0.59 12.05 -3.49
CA GLU A 16 -0.01 11.93 -4.80
C GLU A 16 -1.32 11.15 -4.72
N HIS A 17 -1.35 10.08 -3.94
CA HIS A 17 -2.56 9.29 -3.77
C HIS A 17 -3.67 10.10 -3.11
N LEU A 18 -3.35 10.86 -2.07
CA LEU A 18 -4.32 11.69 -1.39
C LEU A 18 -4.91 12.77 -2.29
N ALA A 19 -4.13 13.22 -3.28
CA ALA A 19 -4.58 14.25 -4.21
C ALA A 19 -5.41 13.70 -5.38
N THR A 20 -5.52 12.37 -5.50
CA THR A 20 -6.20 11.74 -6.62
C THR A 20 -7.56 11.21 -6.16
N PRO A 21 -8.66 11.64 -6.79
CA PRO A 21 -9.98 11.16 -6.37
C PRO A 21 -10.16 9.68 -6.69
N PHE A 22 -10.94 9.01 -5.84
CA PHE A 22 -11.27 7.60 -6.05
C PHE A 22 -12.05 7.46 -7.36
N PRO A 23 -11.76 6.43 -8.18
CA PRO A 23 -12.48 6.22 -9.43
C PRO A 23 -13.95 5.92 -9.16
N LYS A 24 -14.84 6.84 -9.55
CA LYS A 24 -16.25 6.73 -9.21
C LYS A 24 -16.90 5.44 -9.69
N ARG A 25 -16.52 4.98 -10.88
CA ARG A 25 -17.13 3.79 -11.46
C ARG A 25 -16.89 2.54 -10.59
N LEU A 26 -15.82 2.52 -9.83
CA LEU A 26 -15.45 1.34 -9.04
C LEU A 26 -16.11 1.30 -7.65
N ARG A 27 -16.75 2.40 -7.25
CA ARG A 27 -17.37 2.43 -5.91
C ARG A 27 -18.52 1.44 -5.85
N GLY A 28 -18.50 0.59 -4.83
CA GLY A 28 -19.51 -0.43 -4.65
C GLY A 28 -19.36 -1.65 -5.56
N LYS A 29 -18.25 -1.73 -6.28
CA LYS A 29 -18.02 -2.84 -7.18
C LYS A 29 -16.89 -3.73 -6.67
N ASP A 30 -16.83 -4.95 -7.18
CA ASP A 30 -15.76 -5.86 -6.83
C ASP A 30 -15.36 -6.65 -8.08
N ILE A 31 -14.19 -7.30 -8.01
CA ILE A 31 -13.78 -8.22 -9.04
C ILE A 31 -13.16 -9.42 -8.34
N ASP A 32 -13.65 -10.60 -8.67
CA ASP A 32 -13.17 -11.85 -8.06
C ASP A 32 -13.18 -11.79 -6.55
N GLY A 33 -14.22 -11.15 -5.98
CA GLY A 33 -14.38 -11.03 -4.55
C GLY A 33 -13.58 -9.91 -3.90
N ILE A 34 -12.83 -9.14 -4.68
CA ILE A 34 -12.03 -8.04 -4.16
C ILE A 34 -12.84 -6.75 -4.31
N ASP A 35 -13.26 -6.19 -3.16
CA ASP A 35 -13.98 -4.92 -3.15
C ASP A 35 -12.98 -3.77 -3.33
N PHE A 36 -13.23 -2.90 -4.31
CA PHE A 36 -12.28 -1.85 -4.64
C PHE A 36 -12.08 -0.83 -3.53
N VAL A 37 -13.17 -0.45 -2.84
CA VAL A 37 -13.08 0.52 -1.74
C VAL A 37 -12.33 -0.08 -0.56
N VAL A 38 -12.62 -1.34 -0.24
CA VAL A 38 -11.98 -2.01 0.89
C VAL A 38 -10.48 -2.20 0.63
N LEU A 39 -10.12 -2.58 -0.60
CA LEU A 39 -8.71 -2.75 -0.95
C LEU A 39 -7.94 -1.44 -0.78
N ASP A 40 -8.52 -0.34 -1.28
CA ASP A 40 -7.91 0.98 -1.12
C ASP A 40 -7.74 1.31 0.35
N ALA A 41 -8.80 1.13 1.15
CA ALA A 41 -8.77 1.47 2.57
C ALA A 41 -7.75 0.62 3.34
N ASP A 42 -7.63 -0.65 3.01
CA ASP A 42 -6.67 -1.53 3.69
C ASP A 42 -5.23 -1.09 3.45
N ILE A 43 -4.91 -0.76 2.21
CA ILE A 43 -3.56 -0.30 1.89
C ILE A 43 -3.33 1.09 2.49
N ALA A 44 -4.30 1.99 2.34
CA ALA A 44 -4.19 3.35 2.86
C ALA A 44 -3.98 3.35 4.37
N GLY A 45 -4.70 2.48 5.09
CA GLY A 45 -4.54 2.38 6.53
C GLY A 45 -3.14 1.95 6.94
N CYS A 46 -2.57 1.01 6.22
CA CYS A 46 -1.21 0.56 6.51
C CYS A 46 -0.17 1.63 6.19
N VAL A 47 -0.32 2.33 5.06
CA VAL A 47 0.61 3.41 4.71
C VAL A 47 0.56 4.50 5.76
N SER A 48 -0.65 4.90 6.14
CA SER A 48 -0.86 5.93 7.15
C SER A 48 -0.24 5.52 8.49
N SER A 49 -0.43 4.27 8.90
CA SER A 49 0.15 3.78 10.15
C SER A 49 1.67 3.82 10.13
N LEU A 50 2.29 3.42 9.02
CA LEU A 50 3.74 3.47 8.94
C LEU A 50 4.23 4.92 9.02
N LEU A 51 3.59 5.83 8.30
CA LEU A 51 4.03 7.22 8.30
C LEU A 51 3.81 7.90 9.66
N ASP A 52 2.72 7.56 10.35
CA ASP A 52 2.39 8.19 11.63
C ASP A 52 3.12 7.57 12.80
N HIS A 53 3.30 6.26 12.79
CA HIS A 53 3.85 5.55 13.96
C HIS A 53 5.20 4.89 13.72
N GLY A 54 5.67 4.87 12.50
CA GLY A 54 6.99 4.34 12.17
C GLY A 54 7.04 2.83 12.02
N LYS A 55 5.93 2.12 12.19
CA LYS A 55 5.91 0.67 12.07
C LYS A 55 4.48 0.16 11.89
N LEU A 56 4.37 -1.10 11.52
CA LEU A 56 3.09 -1.81 11.47
C LEU A 56 3.15 -2.95 12.47
N ASN A 57 2.00 -3.30 13.04
CA ASN A 57 1.93 -4.51 13.87
C ASN A 57 1.81 -5.74 12.95
N LEU A 58 1.84 -6.92 13.55
CA LEU A 58 1.82 -8.16 12.79
C LEU A 58 0.55 -8.30 11.96
N TYR A 59 -0.59 -7.96 12.53
CA TYR A 59 -1.86 -8.04 11.82
C TYR A 59 -1.86 -7.14 10.58
N GLN A 60 -1.42 -5.90 10.75
CA GLN A 60 -1.35 -4.96 9.64
C GLN A 60 -0.41 -5.44 8.55
N THR A 61 0.71 -6.03 8.94
CA THR A 61 1.67 -6.55 7.97
C THR A 61 1.05 -7.67 7.14
N ALA A 62 0.30 -8.55 7.80
CA ALA A 62 -0.39 -9.64 7.11
C ALA A 62 -1.45 -9.11 6.15
N VAL A 63 -2.25 -8.15 6.60
CA VAL A 63 -3.27 -7.52 5.74
C VAL A 63 -2.60 -6.87 4.54
N LEU A 64 -1.49 -6.18 4.74
CA LEU A 64 -0.82 -5.49 3.65
C LEU A 64 -0.26 -6.49 2.62
N GLY A 65 0.29 -7.61 3.08
CA GLY A 65 0.77 -8.64 2.17
C GLY A 65 -0.32 -9.18 1.27
N LEU A 66 -1.50 -9.47 1.85
CA LEU A 66 -2.63 -9.92 1.07
C LEU A 66 -3.12 -8.82 0.13
N SER A 67 -3.21 -7.60 0.63
CA SER A 67 -3.69 -6.46 -0.16
C SER A 67 -2.75 -6.16 -1.34
N TYR A 68 -1.45 -6.36 -1.15
CA TYR A 68 -0.50 -6.20 -2.23
C TYR A 68 -0.81 -7.18 -3.37
N GLN A 69 -1.05 -8.44 -3.03
CA GLN A 69 -1.38 -9.44 -4.04
C GLN A 69 -2.70 -9.11 -4.74
N GLN A 70 -3.69 -8.65 -3.99
CA GLN A 70 -4.98 -8.27 -4.56
C GLN A 70 -4.83 -7.05 -5.47
N ALA A 71 -4.02 -6.08 -5.09
CA ALA A 71 -3.79 -4.90 -5.93
C ALA A 71 -3.11 -5.30 -7.25
N SER A 72 -2.16 -6.21 -7.18
CA SER A 72 -1.50 -6.70 -8.38
C SER A 72 -2.49 -7.36 -9.35
N HIS A 73 -3.42 -8.16 -8.81
CA HIS A 73 -4.46 -8.79 -9.62
C HIS A 73 -5.37 -7.73 -10.24
N VAL A 74 -5.82 -6.78 -9.44
CA VAL A 74 -6.74 -5.74 -9.89
C VAL A 74 -6.11 -4.90 -11.02
N VAL A 75 -4.84 -4.56 -10.88
CA VAL A 75 -4.14 -3.79 -11.91
C VAL A 75 -4.15 -4.55 -13.24
N SER A 76 -4.03 -5.87 -13.20
CA SER A 76 -3.97 -6.68 -14.40
C SER A 76 -5.29 -6.70 -15.17
N VAL A 77 -6.41 -6.37 -14.52
CA VAL A 77 -7.73 -6.41 -15.16
C VAL A 77 -8.35 -5.03 -15.39
N LEU A 78 -7.79 -3.99 -14.81
CA LEU A 78 -8.26 -2.63 -15.06
C LEU A 78 -7.51 -1.99 -16.21
N SER A 79 -7.96 -0.82 -16.64
CA SER A 79 -7.27 -0.09 -17.69
C SER A 79 -7.26 1.41 -17.40
N ASN A 80 -6.40 2.10 -18.12
CA ASN A 80 -6.35 3.57 -18.10
C ASN A 80 -6.18 4.14 -16.69
N LYS A 81 -6.97 5.14 -16.35
CA LYS A 81 -6.81 5.83 -15.06
C LYS A 81 -7.11 4.94 -13.87
N GLU A 82 -8.03 3.99 -14.03
CA GLU A 82 -8.35 3.06 -12.94
C GLU A 82 -7.16 2.15 -12.64
N ALA A 83 -6.52 1.65 -13.70
CA ALA A 83 -5.32 0.84 -13.52
C ALA A 83 -4.20 1.66 -12.88
N ALA A 84 -4.04 2.91 -13.30
CA ALA A 84 -3.01 3.78 -12.74
C ALA A 84 -3.25 4.04 -11.25
N TYR A 85 -4.51 4.22 -10.85
CA TYR A 85 -4.87 4.43 -9.45
C TYR A 85 -4.43 3.24 -8.59
N TYR A 86 -4.78 2.03 -9.02
CA TYR A 86 -4.44 0.82 -8.26
C TYR A 86 -2.97 0.42 -8.40
N ALA A 87 -2.31 0.80 -9.50
CA ALA A 87 -0.86 0.59 -9.63
C ALA A 87 -0.11 1.42 -8.59
N ARG A 88 -0.59 2.63 -8.29
CA ARG A 88 0.00 3.44 -7.25
C ARG A 88 -0.18 2.80 -5.88
N LEU A 89 -1.37 2.26 -5.61
CA LEU A 89 -1.60 1.53 -4.36
C LEU A 89 -0.71 0.30 -4.25
N GLU A 90 -0.57 -0.43 -5.34
CA GLU A 90 0.32 -1.59 -5.38
C GLU A 90 1.76 -1.18 -5.05
N ARG A 91 2.22 -0.08 -5.64
CA ARG A 91 3.56 0.41 -5.39
C ARG A 91 3.73 0.87 -3.94
N LEU A 92 2.73 1.56 -3.39
CA LEU A 92 2.77 1.95 -1.99
C LEU A 92 2.87 0.72 -1.08
N ALA A 93 2.05 -0.30 -1.35
CA ALA A 93 2.08 -1.52 -0.55
C ALA A 93 3.47 -2.18 -0.63
N GLU A 94 4.04 -2.23 -1.81
CA GLU A 94 5.37 -2.81 -2.01
C GLU A 94 6.42 -2.07 -1.20
N LEU A 95 6.41 -0.74 -1.28
CA LEU A 95 7.39 0.07 -0.56
C LEU A 95 7.26 -0.09 0.95
N VAL A 96 6.04 -0.17 1.45
CA VAL A 96 5.83 -0.36 2.89
C VAL A 96 6.28 -1.75 3.33
N LEU A 97 6.02 -2.78 2.52
CA LEU A 97 6.50 -4.13 2.83
C LEU A 97 8.03 -4.17 2.88
N ILE A 98 8.68 -3.50 1.94
CA ILE A 98 10.14 -3.41 1.95
C ILE A 98 10.63 -2.70 3.21
N ALA A 99 9.94 -1.63 3.60
CA ALA A 99 10.29 -0.91 4.82
C ALA A 99 10.20 -1.82 6.05
N MET A 100 9.16 -2.66 6.10
CA MET A 100 8.99 -3.57 7.23
C MET A 100 10.10 -4.61 7.32
N VAL A 101 10.59 -5.08 6.17
CA VAL A 101 11.72 -5.99 6.15
C VAL A 101 12.96 -5.32 6.76
N HIS A 102 13.23 -4.08 6.38
CA HIS A 102 14.36 -3.35 6.93
C HIS A 102 14.23 -3.12 8.43
N LEU A 103 13.03 -2.77 8.88
CA LEU A 103 12.80 -2.52 10.30
C LEU A 103 12.95 -3.79 11.12
N ASN A 104 12.44 -4.91 10.61
CA ASN A 104 12.56 -6.19 11.31
C ASN A 104 14.02 -6.64 11.40
N ARG A 105 14.80 -6.41 10.35
CA ARG A 105 16.21 -6.76 10.38
C ARG A 105 16.95 -5.97 11.43
N ARG A 106 16.65 -4.70 11.57
CA ARG A 106 17.27 -3.88 12.59
C ARG A 106 16.93 -4.36 13.98
N SER A 107 15.70 -4.79 14.18
CA SER A 107 15.27 -5.30 15.47
C SER A 107 16.04 -6.55 15.88
N ASP A 108 16.42 -7.36 14.91
CA ASP A 108 17.13 -8.60 15.18
C ASP A 108 18.51 -8.38 15.79
N TYR A 109 19.05 -7.18 15.66
CA TYR A 109 20.37 -6.88 16.19
C TYR A 109 20.34 -6.02 17.43
N SER A 110 19.22 -5.82 17.99
CA SER A 110 19.11 -4.96 19.19
C SER A 110 19.40 -5.66 20.48
#